data_145d35af2a282ebc62c5e7ec744b115a
#
_entry.id   145d35af2a282ebc62c5e7ec744b115a
#
_cell.length_a   1.000
_cell.length_b   1.000
_cell.length_c   1.000
_cell.angle_alpha   90.00
_cell.angle_beta   90.00
_cell.angle_gamma   90.00
#
_symmetry.space_group_name_H-M   'P 1'
#
loop_
_entity.id
_entity.type
_entity.pdbx_description
1 polymer ?
#
loop_
_entity_poly.entity_id
_entity_poly.type
_entity_poly.pdbx_seq_one_letter_code
_entity_poly.pdbx_strand_id
1 'polypeptide(L)'
;MHSMDNYYAGKLMALIHEAQLSTIANPLINITLQGRMETYPKRRGLTRVKEMLEQGINVAFGHDCVMDPWYSFGSHDMLEVAHMGLHVGQMTGIDEARSMFDAVTVNAARALQLEDYGLAPGCNADMVILQAADPIEAIRIRANRLFVIRRGEVVASTPEVSSEVRIMGGQSTVAFRNSEFNSDIA
;
A
#
# COMPACT_ATOMS: atom_id res chain seq x y z
N MET A 1 11.04 -12.55 8.93
CA MET A 1 12.10 -12.96 7.96
C MET A 1 13.14 -11.87 7.65
N HIS A 2 13.00 -10.64 8.15
CA HIS A 2 13.92 -9.53 7.85
C HIS A 2 15.39 -9.79 8.26
N SER A 3 15.65 -10.62 9.27
CA SER A 3 16.98 -10.91 9.83
C SER A 3 17.50 -12.33 9.53
N MET A 4 16.74 -13.12 8.80
CA MET A 4 17.17 -14.50 8.45
C MET A 4 18.23 -14.48 7.36
N ASP A 5 19.15 -15.43 7.41
CA ASP A 5 20.10 -15.65 6.32
C ASP A 5 19.38 -16.10 5.04
N ASN A 6 20.05 -15.94 3.90
CA ASN A 6 19.44 -16.20 2.59
C ASN A 6 19.09 -17.68 2.37
N TYR A 7 19.92 -18.60 2.86
CA TYR A 7 19.69 -20.03 2.68
C TYR A 7 18.42 -20.47 3.42
N TYR A 8 18.34 -20.13 4.70
CA TYR A 8 17.18 -20.48 5.52
C TYR A 8 15.90 -19.80 5.03
N ALA A 9 15.97 -18.51 4.69
CA ALA A 9 14.84 -17.79 4.14
C ALA A 9 14.31 -18.39 2.83
N GLY A 10 15.21 -18.79 1.92
CA GLY A 10 14.82 -19.46 0.68
C GLY A 10 14.11 -20.79 0.91
N LYS A 11 14.60 -21.61 1.85
CA LYS A 11 13.92 -22.87 2.23
C LYS A 11 12.55 -22.64 2.84
N LEU A 12 12.44 -21.64 3.72
CA LEU A 12 11.17 -21.29 4.36
C LEU A 12 10.15 -20.76 3.35
N MET A 13 10.57 -19.91 2.42
CA MET A 13 9.67 -19.39 1.37
C MET A 13 9.12 -20.49 0.48
N ALA A 14 9.93 -21.49 0.14
CA ALA A 14 9.46 -22.66 -0.62
C ALA A 14 8.33 -23.40 0.13
N LEU A 15 8.49 -23.62 1.45
CA LEU A 15 7.46 -24.25 2.27
C LEU A 15 6.20 -23.38 2.41
N ILE A 16 6.35 -22.08 2.55
CA ILE A 16 5.22 -21.13 2.60
C ILE A 16 4.42 -21.19 1.29
N HIS A 17 5.13 -21.23 0.16
CA HIS A 17 4.50 -21.33 -1.16
C HIS A 17 3.78 -22.68 -1.32
N GLU A 18 4.42 -23.79 -1.00
CA GLU A 18 3.83 -25.13 -1.07
C GLU A 18 2.58 -25.26 -0.20
N ALA A 19 2.63 -24.71 1.01
CA ALA A 19 1.51 -24.68 1.94
C ALA A 19 0.43 -23.65 1.60
N GLN A 20 0.60 -22.87 0.52
CA GLN A 20 -0.31 -21.80 0.09
C GLN A 20 -0.65 -20.77 1.19
N LEU A 21 0.31 -20.49 2.05
CA LEU A 21 0.15 -19.52 3.13
C LEU A 21 0.28 -18.08 2.60
N SER A 22 -0.57 -17.20 3.10
CA SER A 22 -0.41 -15.76 2.92
C SER A 22 0.52 -15.19 3.97
N THR A 23 1.33 -14.21 3.57
CA THR A 23 2.20 -13.46 4.48
C THR A 23 1.65 -12.05 4.63
N ILE A 24 1.54 -11.56 5.88
CA ILE A 24 1.14 -10.18 6.15
C ILE A 24 2.36 -9.42 6.67
N ALA A 25 2.76 -8.37 5.96
CA ALA A 25 3.82 -7.46 6.37
C ALA A 25 3.21 -6.14 6.86
N ASN A 26 3.80 -5.56 7.90
CA ASN A 26 3.32 -4.33 8.53
C ASN A 26 4.40 -3.25 8.46
N PRO A 27 4.60 -2.60 7.29
CA PRO A 27 5.76 -1.72 7.04
C PRO A 27 5.98 -0.67 8.11
N LEU A 28 4.95 0.04 8.53
CA LEU A 28 5.05 1.16 9.49
C LEU A 28 5.57 0.71 10.86
N ILE A 29 4.96 -0.31 11.45
CA ILE A 29 5.38 -0.80 12.75
C ILE A 29 6.69 -1.58 12.67
N ASN A 30 6.90 -2.34 11.60
CA ASN A 30 8.10 -3.16 11.44
C ASN A 30 9.37 -2.30 11.41
N ILE A 31 9.40 -1.22 10.62
CA ILE A 31 10.56 -0.33 10.54
C ILE A 31 10.76 0.52 11.81
N THR A 32 9.70 0.72 12.59
CA THR A 32 9.75 1.46 13.83
C THR A 32 10.36 0.63 14.97
N LEU A 33 10.03 -0.66 15.03
CA LEU A 33 10.40 -1.51 16.15
C LEU A 33 11.60 -2.43 15.85
N GLN A 34 11.67 -3.01 14.65
CA GLN A 34 12.67 -4.02 14.33
C GLN A 34 14.05 -3.39 14.12
N GLY A 35 15.06 -3.95 14.78
CA GLY A 35 16.41 -3.40 14.78
C GLY A 35 16.56 -2.09 15.55
N ARG A 36 15.57 -1.70 16.37
CA ARG A 36 15.57 -0.42 17.09
C ARG A 36 16.78 -0.24 17.99
N MET A 37 17.23 -1.31 18.63
CA MET A 37 18.38 -1.31 19.56
C MET A 37 19.70 -1.66 18.88
N GLU A 38 19.69 -1.93 17.56
CA GLU A 38 20.91 -2.21 16.81
C GLU A 38 21.74 -0.94 16.58
N THR A 39 23.05 -1.12 16.50
CA THR A 39 23.98 -0.07 16.05
C THR A 39 23.99 0.00 14.52
N TYR A 40 24.69 0.96 13.94
CA TYR A 40 24.85 1.05 12.48
C TYR A 40 25.79 -0.04 11.94
N PRO A 41 25.51 -0.60 10.72
CA PRO A 41 24.35 -0.31 9.85
C PRO A 41 23.06 -0.93 10.40
N LYS A 42 21.97 -0.14 10.42
CA LYS A 42 20.65 -0.64 10.85
C LYS A 42 19.92 -1.36 9.72
N ARG A 43 19.25 -2.46 10.07
CA ARG A 43 18.38 -3.18 9.14
C ARG A 43 17.08 -2.39 8.91
N ARG A 44 16.48 -2.58 7.73
CA ARG A 44 15.20 -1.91 7.40
C ARG A 44 13.99 -2.47 8.13
N GLY A 45 14.09 -3.66 8.70
CA GLY A 45 13.02 -4.26 9.50
C GLY A 45 11.88 -4.93 8.73
N LEU A 46 11.71 -4.65 7.44
CA LEU A 46 10.68 -5.26 6.62
C LEU A 46 11.04 -6.70 6.20
N THR A 47 10.03 -7.57 6.08
CA THR A 47 10.21 -8.91 5.51
C THR A 47 10.56 -8.83 4.01
N ARG A 48 10.89 -9.97 3.40
CA ARG A 48 11.36 -10.10 2.02
C ARG A 48 10.22 -10.05 1.01
N VAL A 49 9.50 -8.92 0.96
CA VAL A 49 8.28 -8.74 0.16
C VAL A 49 8.51 -9.06 -1.31
N LYS A 50 9.57 -8.48 -1.90
CA LYS A 50 9.90 -8.68 -3.31
C LYS A 50 10.15 -10.16 -3.64
N GLU A 51 11.04 -10.79 -2.89
CA GLU A 51 11.40 -12.21 -3.09
C GLU A 51 10.18 -13.14 -2.91
N MET A 52 9.28 -12.83 -1.98
CA MET A 52 8.05 -13.59 -1.77
C MET A 52 7.09 -13.46 -2.94
N LEU A 53 6.88 -12.24 -3.44
CA LEU A 53 6.02 -11.99 -4.61
C LEU A 53 6.58 -12.67 -5.86
N GLU A 54 7.89 -12.61 -6.08
CA GLU A 54 8.58 -13.29 -7.18
C GLU A 54 8.41 -14.83 -7.12
N GLN A 55 8.26 -15.39 -5.92
CA GLN A 55 7.97 -16.82 -5.71
C GLN A 55 6.48 -17.15 -5.71
N GLY A 56 5.61 -16.19 -6.03
CA GLY A 56 4.16 -16.41 -6.09
C GLY A 56 3.48 -16.52 -4.72
N ILE A 57 4.14 -16.14 -3.64
CA ILE A 57 3.54 -16.11 -2.30
C ILE A 57 2.62 -14.88 -2.22
N ASN A 58 1.40 -15.07 -1.74
CA ASN A 58 0.49 -13.95 -1.48
C ASN A 58 1.02 -13.09 -0.32
N VAL A 59 1.40 -11.85 -0.63
CA VAL A 59 1.84 -10.87 0.37
C VAL A 59 0.82 -9.76 0.48
N ALA A 60 0.23 -9.62 1.66
CA ALA A 60 -0.65 -8.52 2.02
C ALA A 60 0.06 -7.57 2.98
N PHE A 61 -0.43 -6.34 3.06
CA PHE A 61 0.03 -5.37 4.04
C PHE A 61 -1.06 -5.11 5.09
N GLY A 62 -0.62 -4.97 6.34
CA GLY A 62 -1.41 -4.53 7.46
C GLY A 62 -0.85 -3.24 8.06
N HIS A 63 -1.68 -2.52 8.80
CA HIS A 63 -1.22 -1.37 9.57
C HIS A 63 -0.63 -1.81 10.92
N ASP A 64 -1.21 -2.86 11.51
CA ASP A 64 -0.92 -3.38 12.85
C ASP A 64 -1.32 -2.34 13.90
N CYS A 65 -0.37 -1.69 14.52
CA CYS A 65 -0.56 -0.68 15.55
C CYS A 65 -0.90 0.69 14.97
N VAL A 66 -1.85 1.41 15.58
CA VAL A 66 -2.23 2.77 15.22
C VAL A 66 -2.58 3.54 16.50
N MET A 67 -1.85 4.62 16.77
CA MET A 67 -2.06 5.49 17.94
C MET A 67 -2.17 4.70 19.27
N ASP A 68 -1.34 3.68 19.42
CA ASP A 68 -1.28 2.83 20.60
C ASP A 68 0.10 2.91 21.29
N PRO A 69 0.32 2.23 22.44
CA PRO A 69 1.59 2.30 23.17
C PRO A 69 2.82 1.81 22.39
N TRP A 70 2.64 0.97 21.37
CA TRP A 70 3.72 0.43 20.55
C TRP A 70 4.07 1.32 19.38
N TYR A 71 3.06 2.00 18.79
CA TYR A 71 3.20 2.89 17.68
C TYR A 71 2.22 4.06 17.79
N SER A 72 2.73 5.21 18.23
CA SER A 72 1.92 6.40 18.53
C SER A 72 1.49 7.21 17.30
N PHE A 73 1.77 6.72 16.11
CA PHE A 73 1.48 7.36 14.81
C PHE A 73 0.48 6.53 14.01
N GLY A 74 0.30 6.93 12.76
CA GLY A 74 -0.60 6.28 11.82
C GLY A 74 -1.99 6.91 11.79
N SER A 75 -2.66 6.70 10.70
CA SER A 75 -3.96 7.31 10.39
C SER A 75 -5.04 6.30 9.99
N HIS A 76 -4.81 5.00 10.14
CA HIS A 76 -5.61 3.91 9.56
C HIS A 76 -5.68 3.95 8.03
N ASP A 77 -4.79 4.70 7.39
CA ASP A 77 -4.75 4.83 5.94
C ASP A 77 -3.91 3.73 5.30
N MET A 78 -4.55 2.82 4.56
CA MET A 78 -3.84 1.74 3.88
C MET A 78 -3.00 2.23 2.69
N LEU A 79 -3.28 3.42 2.13
CA LEU A 79 -2.37 4.05 1.15
C LEU A 79 -1.07 4.52 1.80
N GLU A 80 -1.12 4.98 3.06
CA GLU A 80 0.08 5.28 3.85
C GLU A 80 0.94 4.03 4.04
N VAL A 81 0.30 2.90 4.34
CA VAL A 81 0.98 1.60 4.50
C VAL A 81 1.63 1.16 3.19
N ALA A 82 0.90 1.24 2.06
CA ALA A 82 1.42 0.92 0.74
C ALA A 82 2.59 1.84 0.34
N HIS A 83 2.46 3.14 0.59
CA HIS A 83 3.51 4.14 0.34
C HIS A 83 4.78 3.83 1.15
N MET A 84 4.65 3.51 2.43
CA MET A 84 5.79 3.11 3.25
C MET A 84 6.41 1.80 2.77
N GLY A 85 5.58 0.81 2.43
CA GLY A 85 6.01 -0.49 1.90
C GLY A 85 6.85 -0.36 0.62
N LEU A 86 6.43 0.53 -0.29
CA LEU A 86 7.14 0.88 -1.51
C LEU A 86 8.57 1.39 -1.21
N HIS A 87 8.70 2.32 -0.27
CA HIS A 87 10.00 2.92 0.07
C HIS A 87 10.91 1.94 0.82
N VAL A 88 10.40 1.29 1.86
CA VAL A 88 11.19 0.37 2.69
C VAL A 88 11.56 -0.89 1.91
N GLY A 89 10.65 -1.38 1.07
CA GLY A 89 10.88 -2.51 0.17
C GLY A 89 11.78 -2.18 -1.01
N GLN A 90 12.05 -0.88 -1.28
CA GLN A 90 12.75 -0.39 -2.48
C GLN A 90 12.08 -0.90 -3.77
N MET A 91 10.76 -0.89 -3.79
CA MET A 91 9.92 -1.38 -4.88
C MET A 91 9.26 -0.19 -5.59
N THR A 92 10.08 0.60 -6.29
CA THR A 92 9.69 1.89 -6.87
C THR A 92 9.44 1.85 -8.39
N GLY A 93 9.60 0.69 -9.01
CA GLY A 93 9.21 0.46 -10.40
C GLY A 93 7.69 0.51 -10.58
N ILE A 94 7.21 0.71 -11.81
CA ILE A 94 5.78 0.81 -12.12
C ILE A 94 5.01 -0.44 -11.67
N ASP A 95 5.48 -1.62 -12.04
CA ASP A 95 4.83 -2.89 -11.68
C ASP A 95 4.97 -3.18 -10.19
N GLU A 96 6.08 -2.80 -9.60
CA GLU A 96 6.30 -2.91 -8.16
C GLU A 96 5.33 -2.00 -7.38
N ALA A 97 5.09 -0.77 -7.85
CA ALA A 97 4.12 0.14 -7.24
C ALA A 97 2.69 -0.40 -7.33
N ARG A 98 2.32 -1.02 -8.47
CA ARG A 98 1.04 -1.74 -8.59
C ARG A 98 0.93 -2.87 -7.59
N SER A 99 1.99 -3.66 -7.43
CA SER A 99 2.03 -4.74 -6.44
C SER A 99 1.84 -4.22 -5.01
N MET A 100 2.30 -3.00 -4.69
CA MET A 100 2.03 -2.39 -3.38
C MET A 100 0.57 -2.00 -3.20
N PHE A 101 -0.10 -1.57 -4.27
CA PHE A 101 -1.55 -1.32 -4.24
C PHE A 101 -2.33 -2.64 -4.06
N ASP A 102 -1.93 -3.68 -4.76
CA ASP A 102 -2.51 -5.01 -4.62
C ASP A 102 -2.33 -5.56 -3.20
N ALA A 103 -1.19 -5.29 -2.56
CA ALA A 103 -0.92 -5.73 -1.19
C ALA A 103 -1.91 -5.18 -0.15
N VAL A 104 -2.49 -4.00 -0.39
CA VAL A 104 -3.49 -3.38 0.50
C VAL A 104 -4.93 -3.57 0.00
N THR A 105 -5.13 -4.26 -1.11
CA THR A 105 -6.45 -4.51 -1.72
C THR A 105 -6.68 -6.01 -1.97
N VAL A 106 -6.43 -6.47 -3.17
CA VAL A 106 -6.75 -7.84 -3.60
C VAL A 106 -5.98 -8.91 -2.85
N ASN A 107 -4.73 -8.66 -2.50
CA ASN A 107 -3.93 -9.61 -1.73
C ASN A 107 -4.40 -9.70 -0.27
N ALA A 108 -4.82 -8.56 0.30
CA ALA A 108 -5.44 -8.53 1.62
C ALA A 108 -6.79 -9.28 1.63
N ALA A 109 -7.63 -9.06 0.63
CA ALA A 109 -8.87 -9.80 0.46
C ALA A 109 -8.63 -11.31 0.35
N ARG A 110 -7.61 -11.72 -0.41
CA ARG A 110 -7.23 -13.14 -0.54
C ARG A 110 -6.75 -13.71 0.79
N ALA A 111 -5.95 -12.98 1.55
CA ALA A 111 -5.49 -13.41 2.87
C ALA A 111 -6.64 -13.56 3.88
N LEU A 112 -7.69 -12.74 3.75
CA LEU A 112 -8.91 -12.80 4.55
C LEU A 112 -9.96 -13.77 4.01
N GLN A 113 -9.70 -14.42 2.87
CA GLN A 113 -10.63 -15.34 2.20
C GLN A 113 -11.99 -14.71 1.88
N LEU A 114 -11.99 -13.45 1.44
CA LEU A 114 -13.20 -12.75 1.01
C LEU A 114 -13.60 -13.21 -0.39
N GLU A 115 -14.76 -13.88 -0.51
CA GLU A 115 -15.21 -14.46 -1.77
C GLU A 115 -15.77 -13.41 -2.75
N ASP A 116 -16.58 -12.47 -2.27
CA ASP A 116 -17.28 -11.47 -3.09
C ASP A 116 -16.57 -10.11 -3.12
N TYR A 117 -15.24 -10.11 -3.13
CA TYR A 117 -14.42 -8.90 -3.17
C TYR A 117 -13.95 -8.59 -4.59
N GLY A 118 -14.14 -7.34 -5.03
CA GLY A 118 -13.63 -6.86 -6.31
C GLY A 118 -14.60 -5.91 -7.02
N LEU A 119 -14.16 -5.38 -8.18
CA LEU A 119 -14.94 -4.48 -9.03
C LEU A 119 -15.49 -5.25 -10.25
N ALA A 120 -16.13 -6.39 -10.02
CA ALA A 120 -16.70 -7.23 -11.06
C ALA A 120 -18.19 -7.49 -10.79
N PRO A 121 -19.00 -7.79 -11.82
CA PRO A 121 -20.38 -8.20 -11.62
C PRO A 121 -20.47 -9.43 -10.71
N GLY A 122 -21.33 -9.37 -9.71
CA GLY A 122 -21.51 -10.42 -8.70
C GLY A 122 -20.73 -10.16 -7.40
N CYS A 123 -19.75 -9.26 -7.38
CA CYS A 123 -19.09 -8.85 -6.14
C CYS A 123 -19.94 -7.86 -5.34
N ASN A 124 -19.68 -7.78 -4.04
CA ASN A 124 -20.26 -6.74 -3.20
C ASN A 124 -19.83 -5.36 -3.71
N ALA A 125 -20.75 -4.40 -3.73
CA ALA A 125 -20.45 -3.02 -4.10
C ALA A 125 -19.74 -2.29 -2.93
N ASP A 126 -18.57 -2.82 -2.53
CA ASP A 126 -17.67 -2.27 -1.53
C ASP A 126 -16.48 -1.62 -2.27
N MET A 127 -16.42 -0.29 -2.29
CA MET A 127 -15.41 0.42 -3.07
C MET A 127 -15.05 1.78 -2.45
N VAL A 128 -13.88 2.27 -2.81
CA VAL A 128 -13.40 3.60 -2.44
C VAL A 128 -13.10 4.37 -3.72
N ILE A 129 -13.64 5.58 -3.83
CA ILE A 129 -13.30 6.51 -4.91
C ILE A 129 -12.22 7.45 -4.38
N LEU A 130 -11.07 7.44 -5.04
CA LEU A 130 -9.90 8.22 -4.68
C LEU A 130 -9.74 9.44 -5.60
N GLN A 131 -9.19 10.52 -5.07
CA GLN A 131 -8.80 11.70 -5.84
C GLN A 131 -7.45 11.45 -6.53
N ALA A 132 -7.43 10.49 -7.45
CA ALA A 132 -6.26 10.09 -8.21
C ALA A 132 -6.69 9.52 -9.57
N ALA A 133 -5.82 9.59 -10.57
CA ALA A 133 -6.10 9.06 -11.90
C ALA A 133 -5.93 7.54 -11.97
N ASP A 134 -4.99 6.99 -11.19
CA ASP A 134 -4.64 5.58 -11.19
C ASP A 134 -4.09 5.12 -9.82
N PRO A 135 -3.88 3.82 -9.61
CA PRO A 135 -3.36 3.29 -8.35
C PRO A 135 -1.96 3.79 -7.97
N ILE A 136 -1.09 4.06 -8.94
CA ILE A 136 0.28 4.53 -8.70
C ILE A 136 0.23 5.96 -8.18
N GLU A 137 -0.57 6.82 -8.82
CA GLU A 137 -0.79 8.18 -8.35
C GLU A 137 -1.43 8.17 -6.96
N ALA A 138 -2.41 7.30 -6.73
CA ALA A 138 -3.05 7.17 -5.43
C ALA A 138 -2.05 6.91 -4.30
N ILE A 139 -1.09 5.99 -4.49
CA ILE A 139 -0.02 5.74 -3.53
C ILE A 139 0.93 6.94 -3.43
N ARG A 140 1.36 7.48 -4.58
CA ARG A 140 2.35 8.56 -4.65
C ARG A 140 1.95 9.76 -3.81
N ILE A 141 0.70 10.22 -3.96
CA ILE A 141 0.18 11.40 -3.26
C ILE A 141 -0.61 11.07 -2.00
N ARG A 142 -0.81 9.78 -1.68
CA ARG A 142 -1.69 9.31 -0.61
C ARG A 142 -3.07 9.95 -0.75
N ALA A 143 -3.68 9.69 -1.92
CA ALA A 143 -4.87 10.38 -2.41
C ALA A 143 -6.03 10.38 -1.41
N ASN A 144 -6.75 11.51 -1.35
CA ASN A 144 -7.93 11.62 -0.52
C ASN A 144 -9.03 10.66 -0.98
N ARG A 145 -9.79 10.14 -0.02
CA ARG A 145 -10.99 9.33 -0.27
C ARG A 145 -12.18 10.23 -0.46
N LEU A 146 -12.62 10.37 -1.71
CA LEU A 146 -13.79 11.17 -2.02
C LEU A 146 -15.07 10.49 -1.52
N PHE A 147 -15.18 9.19 -1.77
CA PHE A 147 -16.31 8.40 -1.29
C PHE A 147 -15.84 7.04 -0.80
N VAL A 148 -16.45 6.59 0.30
CA VAL A 148 -16.38 5.21 0.77
C VAL A 148 -17.76 4.62 0.61
N ILE A 149 -17.87 3.54 -0.15
CA ILE A 149 -19.12 2.87 -0.49
C ILE A 149 -19.07 1.46 0.11
N ARG A 150 -20.11 1.11 0.83
CA ARG A 150 -20.28 -0.22 1.38
C ARG A 150 -21.64 -0.79 1.00
N ARG A 151 -21.62 -1.95 0.34
CA ARG A 151 -22.83 -2.63 -0.18
C ARG A 151 -23.74 -1.70 -1.00
N GLY A 152 -23.11 -0.82 -1.80
CA GLY A 152 -23.83 0.13 -2.64
C GLY A 152 -24.26 1.43 -1.96
N GLU A 153 -24.06 1.59 -0.66
CA GLU A 153 -24.38 2.80 0.10
C GLU A 153 -23.12 3.64 0.38
N VAL A 154 -23.21 4.96 0.18
CA VAL A 154 -22.14 5.89 0.55
C VAL A 154 -22.13 6.05 2.06
N VAL A 155 -21.11 5.49 2.73
CA VAL A 155 -20.96 5.53 4.19
C VAL A 155 -20.06 6.68 4.66
N ALA A 156 -19.22 7.23 3.77
CA ALA A 156 -18.43 8.42 4.05
C ALA A 156 -18.16 9.20 2.76
N SER A 157 -18.06 10.51 2.87
CA SER A 157 -17.67 11.41 1.79
C SER A 157 -16.74 12.50 2.29
N THR A 158 -15.77 12.88 1.47
CA THR A 158 -14.82 13.98 1.73
C THR A 158 -14.82 14.91 0.52
N PRO A 159 -14.89 16.24 0.71
CA PRO A 159 -14.77 17.19 -0.38
C PRO A 159 -13.45 17.02 -1.15
N GLU A 160 -13.49 17.30 -2.44
CA GLU A 160 -12.28 17.37 -3.25
C GLU A 160 -11.34 18.46 -2.71
N VAL A 161 -10.05 18.13 -2.63
CA VAL A 161 -9.01 19.08 -2.25
C VAL A 161 -8.44 19.71 -3.51
N SER A 162 -8.54 21.01 -3.60
CA SER A 162 -7.94 21.84 -4.65
C SER A 162 -7.05 22.90 -4.02
N SER A 163 -5.97 23.25 -4.70
CA SER A 163 -5.06 24.31 -4.28
C SER A 163 -5.13 25.49 -5.24
N GLU A 164 -5.27 26.70 -4.70
CA GLU A 164 -5.13 27.92 -5.45
C GLU A 164 -3.67 28.38 -5.44
N VAL A 165 -3.11 28.62 -6.60
CA VAL A 165 -1.75 29.17 -6.75
C VAL A 165 -1.84 30.60 -7.26
N ARG A 166 -1.21 31.51 -6.55
CA ARG A 166 -1.11 32.94 -6.91
C ARG A 166 0.35 33.29 -7.17
N ILE A 167 0.74 33.36 -8.44
CA ILE A 167 2.11 33.70 -8.85
C ILE A 167 2.03 34.95 -9.73
N MET A 168 2.80 35.97 -9.39
CA MET A 168 2.99 37.20 -10.19
C MET A 168 1.70 37.84 -10.73
N GLY A 169 0.66 37.92 -9.92
CA GLY A 169 -0.61 38.59 -10.29
C GLY A 169 -1.59 37.70 -11.06
N GLY A 170 -1.24 36.46 -11.36
CA GLY A 170 -2.16 35.44 -11.88
C GLY A 170 -2.69 34.53 -10.78
N GLN A 171 -3.92 34.08 -10.92
CA GLN A 171 -4.51 33.04 -10.06
C GLN A 171 -4.80 31.82 -10.92
N SER A 172 -4.33 30.66 -10.51
CA SER A 172 -4.65 29.37 -11.13
C SER A 172 -5.04 28.34 -10.08
N THR A 173 -5.98 27.50 -10.40
CA THR A 173 -6.33 26.33 -9.59
C THR A 173 -5.47 25.16 -10.03
N VAL A 174 -4.69 24.60 -9.13
CA VAL A 174 -3.94 23.36 -9.38
C VAL A 174 -4.78 22.21 -8.88
N ALA A 175 -5.41 21.51 -9.81
CA ALA A 175 -5.85 20.15 -9.58
C ALA A 175 -4.62 19.25 -9.70
N PHE A 176 -4.44 18.26 -8.82
CA PHE A 176 -3.36 17.27 -8.92
C PHE A 176 -3.49 16.33 -10.15
N ARG A 177 -4.34 16.66 -11.08
CA ARG A 177 -4.53 16.02 -12.37
C ARG A 177 -3.78 16.78 -13.44
N ASN A 178 -2.57 16.36 -13.79
CA ASN A 178 -1.98 16.72 -15.06
C ASN A 178 -2.43 15.68 -16.10
N SER A 179 -3.48 16.00 -16.83
CA SER A 179 -3.94 15.22 -17.99
C SER A 179 -2.96 15.25 -19.18
N GLU A 180 -1.92 16.06 -19.11
CA GLU A 180 -0.96 16.25 -20.20
C GLU A 180 0.33 15.42 -20.07
N PHE A 181 0.57 14.76 -18.93
CA PHE A 181 1.80 13.97 -18.72
C PHE A 181 1.70 12.50 -19.13
N ASN A 182 0.57 12.06 -19.67
CA ASN A 182 0.34 10.64 -19.97
C ASN A 182 0.59 10.22 -21.43
N SER A 183 1.16 11.08 -22.28
CA SER A 183 1.38 10.72 -23.69
C SER A 183 2.80 10.28 -24.05
N ASP A 184 3.81 10.47 -23.19
CA ASP A 184 5.21 10.32 -23.60
C ASP A 184 6.08 9.37 -22.75
N ILE A 185 5.47 8.51 -21.91
CA ILE A 185 6.20 7.43 -21.24
C ILE A 185 5.51 6.10 -21.57
N ALA A 186 5.72 5.63 -22.78
CA ALA A 186 5.50 4.27 -23.19
C ALA A 186 6.87 3.53 -23.21
#